data_2d3aca310d1cb49a512c5805e9583d07
#
_entry.id   2d3aca310d1cb49a512c5805e9583d07
#
_cell.length_a   1.000
_cell.length_b   1.000
_cell.length_c   1.000
_cell.angle_alpha   90.00
_cell.angle_beta   90.00
_cell.angle_gamma   90.00
#
_symmetry.space_group_name_H-M   'P 1'
#
loop_
_entity.id
_entity.type
_entity.pdbx_description
1 polymer ?
#
loop_
_entity_poly.entity_id
_entity_poly.type
_entity_poly.pdbx_seq_one_letter_code
_entity_poly.pdbx_strand_id
1 'polypeptide(L)'
;GLCAEEYLGRQIDGTLSGGEMKRIEIATVLAKEHTLCIFDEPEAGIDLWSFSMLIRKFEEIHKEKKQSLIVISHQEKIISMADRIMVIDDGKIKAEGRKEDVLPCLEGLDKCHACAGNAGVRA
;
A
#
# COMPACT_ATOMS: atom_id res chain seq x y z
N GLY A 1 -11.10 -12.20 -6.60
CA GLY A 1 -11.42 -10.91 -6.70
C GLY A 1 -10.73 -9.85 -7.50
N LEU A 2 -9.54 -10.01 -8.07
CA LEU A 2 -8.90 -9.05 -9.00
C LEU A 2 -9.15 -9.43 -10.47
N CYS A 3 -10.24 -10.18 -10.75
CA CYS A 3 -10.54 -10.80 -12.06
C CYS A 3 -9.37 -11.64 -12.59
N ALA A 4 -8.48 -12.11 -11.71
CA ALA A 4 -7.32 -12.90 -12.08
C ALA A 4 -7.72 -14.29 -12.64
N GLU A 5 -8.93 -14.74 -12.36
CA GLU A 5 -9.50 -15.99 -12.87
C GLU A 5 -9.57 -16.02 -14.40
N GLU A 6 -9.78 -14.85 -15.03
CA GLU A 6 -9.80 -14.71 -16.50
C GLU A 6 -8.43 -15.00 -17.15
N TYR A 7 -7.35 -14.95 -16.35
CA TYR A 7 -5.98 -15.18 -16.83
C TYR A 7 -5.44 -16.58 -16.53
N LEU A 8 -6.17 -17.43 -15.80
CA LEU A 8 -5.68 -18.77 -15.41
C LEU A 8 -5.34 -19.68 -16.60
N GLY A 9 -5.97 -19.47 -17.74
CA GLY A 9 -5.70 -20.22 -18.97
C GLY A 9 -4.84 -19.50 -20.00
N ARG A 10 -4.38 -18.28 -19.71
CA ARG A 10 -3.58 -17.49 -20.66
C ARG A 10 -2.09 -17.64 -20.39
N GLN A 11 -1.31 -17.71 -21.45
CA GLN A 11 0.14 -17.61 -21.31
C GLN A 11 0.53 -16.18 -20.91
N ILE A 12 1.48 -16.06 -19.99
CA ILE A 12 2.08 -14.78 -19.62
C ILE A 12 3.10 -14.45 -20.72
N ASP A 13 2.66 -13.78 -21.75
CA ASP A 13 3.46 -13.35 -22.88
C ASP A 13 3.35 -11.83 -23.10
N GLY A 14 4.05 -11.33 -24.10
CA GLY A 14 4.05 -9.89 -24.43
C GLY A 14 2.72 -9.33 -24.94
N THR A 15 1.63 -10.11 -24.95
CA THR A 15 0.29 -9.65 -25.36
C THR A 15 -0.52 -9.04 -24.20
N LEU A 16 -0.08 -9.22 -22.95
CA LEU A 16 -0.72 -8.64 -21.79
C LEU A 16 -0.34 -7.15 -21.67
N SER A 17 -1.33 -6.32 -21.38
CA SER A 17 -1.08 -4.92 -21.03
C SER A 17 -0.36 -4.81 -19.67
N GLY A 18 0.32 -3.70 -19.41
CA GLY A 18 0.98 -3.46 -18.13
C GLY A 18 0.04 -3.57 -16.93
N GLY A 19 -1.20 -3.07 -17.06
CA GLY A 19 -2.22 -3.18 -16.02
C GLY A 19 -2.70 -4.62 -15.80
N GLU A 20 -2.83 -5.44 -16.83
CA GLU A 20 -3.15 -6.86 -16.70
C GLU A 20 -2.03 -7.60 -15.98
N MET A 21 -0.78 -7.35 -16.36
CA MET A 21 0.39 -7.94 -15.73
C MET A 21 0.43 -7.58 -14.24
N LYS A 22 0.24 -6.30 -13.90
CA LYS A 22 0.22 -5.83 -12.51
C LYS A 22 -0.86 -6.50 -11.67
N ARG A 23 -2.07 -6.70 -12.22
CA ARG A 23 -3.14 -7.44 -11.55
C ARG A 23 -2.77 -8.90 -11.28
N ILE A 24 -2.12 -9.56 -12.22
CA ILE A 24 -1.64 -10.94 -12.08
C ILE A 24 -0.57 -11.02 -11.00
N GLU A 25 0.40 -10.11 -10.99
CA GLU A 25 1.44 -10.02 -9.96
C GLU A 25 0.83 -9.89 -8.56
N ILE A 26 -0.05 -8.92 -8.37
CA ILE A 26 -0.72 -8.68 -7.09
C ILE A 26 -1.54 -9.90 -6.67
N ALA A 27 -2.33 -10.48 -7.59
CA ALA A 27 -3.13 -11.67 -7.31
C ALA A 27 -2.25 -12.87 -6.91
N THR A 28 -1.09 -13.03 -7.54
CA THR A 28 -0.14 -14.11 -7.24
C THR A 28 0.44 -13.98 -5.82
N VAL A 29 0.77 -12.76 -5.39
CA VAL A 29 1.23 -12.51 -4.03
C VAL A 29 0.09 -12.78 -3.03
N LEU A 30 -1.11 -12.26 -3.29
CA LEU A 30 -2.26 -12.39 -2.40
C LEU A 30 -2.85 -13.82 -2.33
N ALA A 31 -2.54 -14.68 -3.30
CA ALA A 31 -2.98 -16.07 -3.32
C ALA A 31 -2.19 -16.97 -2.36
N LYS A 32 -1.06 -16.51 -1.85
CA LYS A 32 -0.20 -17.27 -0.92
C LYS A 32 -0.33 -16.73 0.49
N GLU A 33 -0.13 -17.60 1.46
CA GLU A 33 -0.03 -17.18 2.86
C GLU A 33 1.35 -16.57 3.13
N HIS A 34 1.34 -15.33 3.62
CA HIS A 34 2.54 -14.59 4.01
C HIS A 34 2.33 -13.98 5.39
N THR A 35 3.40 -13.86 6.17
CA THR A 35 3.38 -13.08 7.41
C THR A 35 3.55 -11.58 7.16
N LEU A 36 4.24 -11.25 6.08
CA LEU A 36 4.49 -9.87 5.64
C LEU A 36 4.42 -9.79 4.12
N CYS A 37 3.68 -8.82 3.61
CA CYS A 37 3.67 -8.45 2.19
C CYS A 37 4.11 -6.99 2.03
N ILE A 38 4.92 -6.74 1.02
CA ILE A 38 5.37 -5.39 0.65
C ILE A 38 4.90 -5.11 -0.78
N PHE A 39 4.18 -4.00 -0.95
CA PHE A 39 3.70 -3.53 -2.23
C PHE A 39 4.28 -2.14 -2.52
N ASP A 40 4.92 -2.02 -3.68
CA ASP A 40 5.49 -0.78 -4.16
C ASP A 40 4.62 -0.23 -5.30
N GLU A 41 3.96 0.90 -5.04
CA GLU A 41 2.99 1.56 -5.93
C GLU A 41 2.05 0.54 -6.62
N PRO A 42 1.28 -0.25 -5.86
CA PRO A 42 0.45 -1.30 -6.44
C PRO A 42 -0.65 -0.75 -7.36
N GLU A 43 -0.98 0.52 -7.22
CA GLU A 43 -1.94 1.26 -8.05
C GLU A 43 -1.38 1.70 -9.40
N ALA A 44 -0.06 1.69 -9.59
CA ALA A 44 0.55 2.20 -10.82
C ALA A 44 0.14 1.37 -12.04
N GLY A 45 -0.43 2.03 -13.04
CA GLY A 45 -0.83 1.43 -14.30
C GLY A 45 -2.09 0.56 -14.27
N ILE A 46 -2.83 0.54 -13.17
CA ILE A 46 -4.12 -0.14 -13.10
C ILE A 46 -5.29 0.86 -13.27
N ASP A 47 -6.40 0.36 -13.80
CA ASP A 47 -7.62 1.15 -13.97
C ASP A 47 -8.37 1.36 -12.64
N LEU A 48 -9.28 2.33 -12.63
CA LEU A 48 -10.05 2.71 -11.44
C LEU A 48 -10.86 1.55 -10.83
N TRP A 49 -11.38 0.65 -11.66
CA TRP A 49 -12.14 -0.50 -11.20
C TRP A 49 -11.23 -1.48 -10.46
N SER A 50 -10.11 -1.83 -11.10
CA SER A 50 -9.09 -2.72 -10.51
C SER A 50 -8.50 -2.13 -9.23
N PHE A 51 -8.29 -0.81 -9.19
CA PHE A 51 -7.87 -0.11 -7.98
C PHE A 51 -8.90 -0.26 -6.85
N SER A 52 -10.18 -0.11 -7.15
CA SER A 52 -11.24 -0.29 -6.15
C SER A 52 -11.29 -1.71 -5.59
N MET A 53 -11.02 -2.71 -6.43
CA MET A 53 -10.92 -4.11 -6.00
C MET A 53 -9.69 -4.36 -5.12
N LEU A 54 -8.55 -3.74 -5.46
CA LEU A 54 -7.32 -3.81 -4.66
C LEU A 54 -7.54 -3.23 -3.25
N ILE A 55 -8.18 -2.07 -3.15
CA ILE A 55 -8.52 -1.44 -1.86
C ILE A 55 -9.36 -2.39 -1.00
N ARG A 56 -10.43 -2.96 -1.56
CA ARG A 56 -11.26 -3.93 -0.83
C ARG A 56 -10.46 -5.12 -0.33
N LYS A 57 -9.51 -5.62 -1.14
CA LYS A 57 -8.68 -6.75 -0.74
C LYS A 57 -7.74 -6.38 0.39
N PHE A 58 -7.15 -5.20 0.37
CA PHE A 58 -6.33 -4.70 1.49
C PHE A 58 -7.16 -4.52 2.77
N GLU A 59 -8.40 -4.01 2.67
CA GLU A 59 -9.32 -3.91 3.80
C GLU A 59 -9.66 -5.29 4.40
N GLU A 60 -9.88 -6.31 3.57
CA GLU A 60 -10.12 -7.68 4.02
C GLU A 60 -8.92 -8.21 4.81
N ILE A 61 -7.72 -8.09 4.24
CA ILE A 61 -6.47 -8.53 4.87
C ILE A 61 -6.26 -7.82 6.21
N HIS A 62 -6.49 -6.50 6.24
CA HIS A 62 -6.37 -5.71 7.45
C HIS A 62 -7.34 -6.17 8.55
N LYS A 63 -8.59 -6.49 8.20
CA LYS A 63 -9.59 -7.03 9.13
C LYS A 63 -9.23 -8.40 9.68
N GLU A 64 -8.65 -9.27 8.86
CA GLU A 64 -8.26 -10.61 9.28
C GLU A 64 -7.07 -10.64 10.24
N LYS A 65 -6.23 -9.60 10.24
CA LYS A 65 -5.03 -9.45 11.10
C LYS A 65 -4.06 -10.64 11.08
N LYS A 66 -4.07 -11.42 10.01
CA LYS A 66 -3.22 -12.60 9.87
C LYS A 66 -1.84 -12.28 9.32
N GLN A 67 -1.71 -11.15 8.64
CA GLN A 67 -0.47 -10.72 8.00
C GLN A 67 -0.29 -9.20 8.10
N SER A 68 0.95 -8.76 8.03
CA SER A 68 1.30 -7.35 7.97
C SER A 68 1.44 -6.91 6.51
N LEU A 69 1.00 -5.69 6.22
CA LEU A 69 1.17 -5.06 4.91
C LEU A 69 2.04 -3.82 5.06
N ILE A 70 3.05 -3.70 4.20
CA ILE A 70 3.75 -2.44 3.94
C ILE A 70 3.38 -2.02 2.53
N VAL A 71 2.81 -0.84 2.39
CA VAL A 71 2.42 -0.31 1.08
C VAL A 71 3.11 1.04 0.88
N ILE A 72 3.90 1.14 -0.18
CA ILE A 72 4.49 2.39 -0.63
C ILE A 72 3.51 2.98 -1.64
N SER A 73 2.95 4.14 -1.34
CA SER A 73 1.94 4.78 -2.17
C SER A 73 1.80 6.26 -1.84
N HIS A 74 1.37 7.03 -2.83
CA HIS A 74 0.97 8.43 -2.66
C HIS A 74 -0.56 8.61 -2.77
N GLN A 75 -1.31 7.52 -2.91
CA GLN A 75 -2.76 7.56 -3.03
C GLN A 75 -3.42 7.76 -1.66
N GLU A 76 -4.18 8.83 -1.53
CA GLU A 76 -4.89 9.20 -0.29
C GLU A 76 -5.72 8.03 0.28
N LYS A 77 -6.36 7.27 -0.61
CA LYS A 77 -7.22 6.15 -0.23
C LYS A 77 -6.44 4.99 0.41
N ILE A 78 -5.21 4.73 -0.03
CA ILE A 78 -4.31 3.75 0.58
C ILE A 78 -3.79 4.30 1.92
N ILE A 79 -3.34 5.54 1.93
CA ILE A 79 -2.81 6.22 3.12
C ILE A 79 -3.86 6.24 4.23
N SER A 80 -5.12 6.52 3.89
CA SER A 80 -6.23 6.58 4.86
C SER A 80 -6.54 5.24 5.55
N MET A 81 -6.17 4.12 4.95
CA MET A 81 -6.36 2.78 5.53
C MET A 81 -5.24 2.35 6.48
N ALA A 82 -4.10 3.03 6.46
CA ALA A 82 -2.94 2.65 7.25
C ALA A 82 -3.19 2.82 8.76
N ASP A 83 -2.65 1.91 9.58
CA ASP A 83 -2.57 2.07 11.04
C ASP A 83 -1.42 3.01 11.41
N ARG A 84 -0.31 2.90 10.68
CA ARG A 84 0.91 3.68 10.86
C ARG A 84 1.39 4.19 9.51
N ILE A 85 1.99 5.36 9.54
CA ILE A 85 2.56 6.02 8.36
C ILE A 85 4.02 6.34 8.65
N MET A 86 4.88 6.09 7.67
CA MET A 86 6.26 6.53 7.64
C MET A 86 6.46 7.42 6.42
N VAL A 87 6.93 8.63 6.64
CA VAL A 87 7.25 9.58 5.57
C VAL A 87 8.76 9.57 5.37
N ILE A 88 9.18 9.23 4.15
CA ILE A 88 10.59 9.23 3.74
C ILE A 88 10.78 10.37 2.74
N ASP A 89 11.77 11.21 2.99
CA ASP A 89 12.15 12.31 2.12
C ASP A 89 13.67 12.49 2.16
N ASP A 90 14.28 12.66 0.99
CA ASP A 90 15.72 12.78 0.81
C ASP A 90 16.51 11.66 1.54
N GLY A 91 16.02 10.40 1.41
CA GLY A 91 16.66 9.22 2.02
C GLY A 91 16.59 9.17 3.55
N LYS A 92 15.77 9.99 4.19
CA LYS A 92 15.61 10.06 5.65
C LYS A 92 14.15 9.94 6.06
N ILE A 93 13.93 9.36 7.24
CA ILE A 93 12.60 9.35 7.85
C ILE A 93 12.31 10.76 8.36
N LYS A 94 11.31 11.43 7.82
CA LYS A 94 10.85 12.76 8.22
C LYS A 94 9.80 12.69 9.33
N ALA A 95 8.92 11.71 9.24
CA ALA A 95 7.89 11.47 10.26
C ALA A 95 7.56 9.98 10.28
N GLU A 96 7.24 9.47 11.47
CA GLU A 96 6.75 8.11 11.67
C GLU A 96 5.80 8.10 12.85
N GLY A 97 4.66 7.44 12.73
CA GLY A 97 3.70 7.36 13.82
C GLY A 97 2.39 6.73 13.42
N ARG A 98 1.41 6.87 14.30
CA ARG A 98 0.02 6.53 13.96
C ARG A 98 -0.50 7.47 12.88
N LYS A 99 -1.44 6.99 12.11
CA LYS A 99 -2.07 7.78 11.04
C LYS A 99 -2.56 9.15 11.54
N GLU A 100 -3.22 9.16 12.68
CA GLU A 100 -3.80 10.37 13.29
C GLU A 100 -2.76 11.44 13.61
N ASP A 101 -1.53 11.00 13.91
CA ASP A 101 -0.42 11.88 14.27
C ASP A 101 0.32 12.42 13.04
N VAL A 102 0.38 11.62 11.97
CA VAL A 102 1.20 11.92 10.78
C VAL A 102 0.41 12.60 9.66
N LEU A 103 -0.87 12.27 9.45
CA LEU A 103 -1.70 12.86 8.39
C LEU A 103 -1.76 14.39 8.44
N PRO A 104 -1.93 15.04 9.61
CA PRO A 104 -1.95 16.50 9.69
C PRO A 104 -0.65 17.15 9.19
N CYS A 105 0.47 16.44 9.28
CA CYS A 105 1.77 16.90 8.77
C CYS A 105 1.84 16.89 7.25
N LEU A 106 1.20 15.89 6.62
CA LEU A 106 1.17 15.77 5.16
C LEU A 106 0.25 16.84 4.54
N GLU A 107 -0.77 17.27 5.26
CA GLU A 107 -1.74 18.27 4.82
C GLU A 107 -1.25 19.73 5.05
N GLY A 108 -0.04 19.92 5.59
CA GLY A 108 0.52 21.26 5.85
C GLY A 108 -0.15 22.02 6.99
N LEU A 109 -0.87 21.33 7.86
CA LEU A 109 -1.45 21.91 9.06
C LEU A 109 -0.35 22.12 10.10
N ASP A 110 -0.17 23.36 10.58
CA ASP A 110 0.90 23.83 11.48
C ASP A 110 1.01 23.14 12.86
N LYS A 111 0.36 22.00 13.06
CA LYS A 111 0.32 21.25 14.34
C LYS A 111 0.75 19.80 14.18
N CYS A 112 1.93 19.57 13.66
CA CYS A 112 2.48 18.23 13.59
C CYS A 112 3.33 17.91 14.82
N HIS A 113 2.77 17.22 15.80
CA HIS A 113 3.52 16.68 16.93
C HIS A 113 4.55 15.63 16.50
N ALA A 114 4.34 14.93 15.40
CA ALA A 114 5.24 13.91 14.87
C ALA A 114 6.51 14.49 14.24
N CYS A 115 6.45 15.71 13.65
CA CYS A 115 7.61 16.39 13.08
C CYS A 115 8.44 17.15 14.12
N ALA A 116 7.88 17.48 15.26
CA ALA A 116 8.56 18.22 16.34
C ALA A 116 9.41 17.32 17.26
N GLY A 117 9.29 16.01 17.13
CA GLY A 117 9.91 15.01 18.01
C GLY A 117 11.10 14.29 17.41
N ASN A 118 12.08 14.99 16.82
CA ASN A 118 13.36 14.37 16.47
C ASN A 118 14.33 14.44 17.67
N ALA A 119 13.98 13.75 18.76
CA ALA A 119 14.88 13.48 19.85
C ALA A 119 14.52 12.15 20.50
N GLY A 120 15.09 11.05 20.00
CA GLY A 120 15.00 9.79 20.71
C GLY A 120 14.86 8.54 19.83
N VAL A 121 15.82 8.31 18.95
CA VAL A 121 16.18 6.93 18.59
C VAL A 121 16.69 6.28 19.87
N ARG A 122 15.88 5.44 20.50
CA ARG A 122 16.38 4.48 21.48
C ARG A 122 16.59 3.16 20.76
N ALA A 123 17.85 2.73 20.80
CA ALA A 123 18.35 1.42 20.42
C ALA A 123 17.54 0.29 21.09
#